data_39244ad482f4cd918c611dad39de0160
#
_entry.id   39244ad482f4cd918c611dad39de0160
#
_cell.length_a   1.000
_cell.length_b   1.000
_cell.length_c   1.000
_cell.angle_alpha   90.00
_cell.angle_beta   90.00
_cell.angle_gamma   90.00
#
_symmetry.space_group_name_H-M   'P 1'
#
loop_
_entity.id
_entity.type
_entity.pdbx_description
1 polymer ?
#
loop_
_entity_poly.entity_id
_entity_poly.type
_entity_poly.pdbx_seq_one_letter_code
_entity_poly.pdbx_strand_id
1 'polypeptide(L)'
;VFAAERRQLILEMVRANGAVSLRELARVVQTSEVTVRRDVRALEAEGLLDRRHGGAVLPGGFTRESGFPQKSHLATAEKTAIADLAAGLVQEGEAIVVGAGTTTQELARRLARVPGLTVVTNSLLVAQALAHANRVEVVMTGGTLRGSNYALVGSGAEQSLQGLRVSRAFISGAGLTAERGLSTSNMLSASVDRALVEAAAEVVVLADHTKLGTDTMFQTVPTDVITHLVTDEPPLADDRSATELQALADRGVQVTVASLNGVENVQASRGGGGRRRDLSPPLPVPRRHPHPGQPGGGMPGGPLRSAQLSGEASAARIADLAPRRR
;
A
#
# COMPACT_ATOMS: atom_id res chain seq x y z
N VAL A 1 -1.72 -13.56 37.87
CA VAL A 1 -3.03 -13.06 37.41
C VAL A 1 -4.00 -14.25 37.37
N PHE A 2 -5.17 -14.13 38.00
CA PHE A 2 -6.19 -15.18 38.02
C PHE A 2 -6.74 -15.39 36.59
N ALA A 3 -7.24 -16.62 36.30
CA ALA A 3 -7.69 -16.96 34.95
C ALA A 3 -8.79 -16.04 34.42
N ALA A 4 -9.71 -15.59 35.30
CA ALA A 4 -10.77 -14.65 34.93
C ALA A 4 -10.23 -13.24 34.57
N GLU A 5 -9.34 -12.70 35.38
CA GLU A 5 -8.69 -11.40 35.07
C GLU A 5 -7.86 -11.48 33.80
N ARG A 6 -7.13 -12.57 33.62
CA ARG A 6 -6.32 -12.77 32.41
C ARG A 6 -7.17 -12.84 31.16
N ARG A 7 -8.31 -13.55 31.19
CA ARG A 7 -9.26 -13.60 30.09
C ARG A 7 -9.90 -12.24 29.81
N GLN A 8 -10.20 -11.47 30.86
CA GLN A 8 -10.70 -10.12 30.72
C GLN A 8 -9.68 -9.21 30.02
N LEU A 9 -8.41 -9.24 30.43
CA LEU A 9 -7.33 -8.50 29.78
C LEU A 9 -7.15 -8.92 28.31
N ILE A 10 -7.20 -10.22 28.00
CA ILE A 10 -7.15 -10.72 26.64
C ILE A 10 -8.30 -10.15 25.81
N LEU A 11 -9.52 -10.16 26.34
CA LEU A 11 -10.71 -9.64 25.67
C LEU A 11 -10.62 -8.13 25.41
N GLU A 12 -10.14 -7.37 26.40
CA GLU A 12 -9.91 -5.92 26.28
C GLU A 12 -8.86 -5.61 25.21
N MET A 13 -7.75 -6.34 25.21
CA MET A 13 -6.72 -6.18 24.18
C MET A 13 -7.26 -6.46 22.78
N VAL A 14 -8.02 -7.56 22.61
CA VAL A 14 -8.61 -7.89 21.30
C VAL A 14 -9.69 -6.87 20.91
N ARG A 15 -10.47 -6.35 21.85
CA ARG A 15 -11.43 -5.26 21.60
C ARG A 15 -10.74 -3.96 21.17
N ALA A 16 -9.64 -3.62 21.84
CA ALA A 16 -8.87 -2.41 21.53
C ALA A 16 -8.16 -2.50 20.17
N ASN A 17 -7.60 -3.68 19.85
CA ASN A 17 -6.72 -3.84 18.69
C ASN A 17 -7.37 -4.57 17.50
N GLY A 18 -8.60 -5.12 17.66
CA GLY A 18 -9.32 -5.88 16.64
C GLY A 18 -8.79 -7.29 16.42
N ALA A 19 -7.48 -7.45 16.39
CA ALA A 19 -6.75 -8.72 16.31
C ALA A 19 -5.44 -8.62 17.11
N VAL A 20 -5.06 -9.69 17.83
CA VAL A 20 -3.84 -9.74 18.62
C VAL A 20 -3.23 -11.14 18.55
N SER A 21 -1.92 -11.24 18.34
CA SER A 21 -1.21 -12.52 18.29
C SER A 21 -1.16 -13.21 19.67
N LEU A 22 -1.12 -14.55 19.69
CA LEU A 22 -0.98 -15.30 20.95
C LEU A 22 0.29 -14.93 21.69
N ARG A 23 1.37 -14.64 20.97
CA ARG A 23 2.66 -14.22 21.54
C ARG A 23 2.57 -12.86 22.23
N GLU A 24 1.91 -11.91 21.61
CA GLU A 24 1.72 -10.58 22.18
C GLU A 24 0.79 -10.64 23.41
N LEU A 25 -0.31 -11.40 23.31
CA LEU A 25 -1.16 -11.68 24.46
C LEU A 25 -0.36 -12.30 25.60
N ALA A 26 0.47 -13.32 25.32
CA ALA A 26 1.30 -13.99 26.33
C ALA A 26 2.27 -13.03 27.04
N ARG A 27 2.87 -12.12 26.29
CA ARG A 27 3.78 -11.10 26.82
C ARG A 27 3.05 -10.12 27.75
N VAL A 28 1.89 -9.62 27.35
CA VAL A 28 1.15 -8.63 28.14
C VAL A 28 0.52 -9.24 29.40
N VAL A 29 -0.07 -10.43 29.28
CA VAL A 29 -0.66 -11.12 30.43
C VAL A 29 0.35 -11.93 31.24
N GLN A 30 1.64 -11.83 30.89
CA GLN A 30 2.78 -12.45 31.57
C GLN A 30 2.61 -13.96 31.82
N THR A 31 2.25 -14.70 30.76
CA THR A 31 2.07 -16.15 30.82
C THR A 31 2.57 -16.83 29.55
N SER A 32 2.55 -18.17 29.50
CA SER A 32 2.95 -18.91 28.30
C SER A 32 1.90 -18.81 27.20
N GLU A 33 2.33 -18.90 25.93
CA GLU A 33 1.41 -19.00 24.78
C GLU A 33 0.45 -20.18 24.87
N VAL A 34 0.87 -21.28 25.48
CA VAL A 34 0.02 -22.46 25.73
C VAL A 34 -1.16 -22.10 26.63
N THR A 35 -0.90 -21.33 27.70
CA THR A 35 -1.93 -20.84 28.61
C THR A 35 -2.88 -19.89 27.91
N VAL A 36 -2.34 -18.91 27.15
CA VAL A 36 -3.13 -17.96 26.36
C VAL A 36 -3.99 -18.70 25.32
N ARG A 37 -3.44 -19.67 24.63
CA ARG A 37 -4.20 -20.51 23.67
C ARG A 37 -5.39 -21.20 24.33
N ARG A 38 -5.25 -21.64 25.58
CA ARG A 38 -6.35 -22.23 26.34
C ARG A 38 -7.40 -21.19 26.74
N ASP A 39 -6.97 -20.02 27.16
CA ASP A 39 -7.87 -18.91 27.53
C ASP A 39 -8.64 -18.37 26.30
N VAL A 40 -7.97 -18.21 25.16
CA VAL A 40 -8.60 -17.81 23.89
C VAL A 40 -9.64 -18.85 23.44
N ARG A 41 -9.35 -20.16 23.60
CA ARG A 41 -10.35 -21.22 23.32
C ARG A 41 -11.57 -21.11 24.22
N ALA A 42 -11.39 -20.78 25.50
CA ALA A 42 -12.52 -20.58 26.41
C ALA A 42 -13.37 -19.37 25.99
N LEU A 43 -12.76 -18.26 25.64
CA LEU A 43 -13.45 -17.08 25.17
C LEU A 43 -14.12 -17.28 23.80
N GLU A 44 -13.53 -18.11 22.93
CA GLU A 44 -14.12 -18.54 21.65
C GLU A 44 -15.40 -19.39 21.90
N ALA A 45 -15.34 -20.33 22.86
CA ALA A 45 -16.50 -21.15 23.23
C ALA A 45 -17.65 -20.33 23.85
N GLU A 46 -17.32 -19.20 24.50
CA GLU A 46 -18.29 -18.23 25.00
C GLU A 46 -18.79 -17.24 23.92
N GLY A 47 -18.27 -17.35 22.66
CA GLY A 47 -18.63 -16.46 21.56
C GLY A 47 -18.10 -15.04 21.68
N LEU A 48 -17.14 -14.80 22.58
CA LEU A 48 -16.58 -13.48 22.85
C LEU A 48 -15.40 -13.12 21.95
N LEU A 49 -14.72 -14.11 21.38
CA LEU A 49 -13.62 -14.01 20.43
C LEU A 49 -13.75 -15.09 19.36
N ASP A 50 -13.16 -14.84 18.19
CA ASP A 50 -12.84 -15.86 17.20
C ASP A 50 -11.34 -16.14 17.26
N ARG A 51 -10.97 -17.43 17.24
CA ARG A 51 -9.57 -17.82 17.12
C ARG A 51 -9.18 -17.85 15.64
N ARG A 52 -8.07 -17.18 15.33
CA ARG A 52 -7.40 -17.26 14.04
C ARG A 52 -6.03 -17.87 14.20
N HIS A 53 -5.41 -18.29 13.12
CA HIS A 53 -4.07 -18.90 13.16
C HIS A 53 -3.09 -17.91 13.83
N GLY A 54 -2.54 -18.34 14.97
CA GLY A 54 -1.57 -17.55 15.73
C GLY A 54 -2.12 -16.40 16.57
N GLY A 55 -3.46 -16.15 16.62
CA GLY A 55 -4.04 -15.01 17.34
C GLY A 55 -5.50 -15.18 17.72
N ALA A 56 -6.06 -14.09 18.29
CA ALA A 56 -7.47 -13.93 18.63
C ALA A 56 -8.01 -12.65 17.97
N VAL A 57 -9.26 -12.70 17.50
CA VAL A 57 -9.98 -11.60 16.84
C VAL A 57 -11.38 -11.46 17.42
N LEU A 58 -12.05 -10.33 17.21
CA LEU A 58 -13.46 -10.20 17.59
C LEU A 58 -14.36 -11.08 16.74
N PRO A 59 -15.50 -11.57 17.29
CA PRO A 59 -16.47 -12.36 16.54
C PRO A 59 -16.99 -11.60 15.31
N GLY A 60 -17.16 -12.30 14.20
CA GLY A 60 -17.58 -11.68 12.93
C GLY A 60 -16.45 -11.06 12.12
N GLY A 61 -15.21 -11.45 12.36
CA GLY A 61 -13.96 -10.87 11.84
C GLY A 61 -13.81 -10.77 10.30
N PHE A 62 -14.72 -11.31 9.49
CA PHE A 62 -14.73 -11.05 8.04
C PHE A 62 -15.34 -9.70 7.67
N THR A 63 -16.19 -9.14 8.55
CA THR A 63 -16.95 -7.92 8.26
C THR A 63 -16.48 -6.68 9.01
N ARG A 64 -15.66 -6.84 10.06
CA ARG A 64 -15.20 -5.72 10.87
C ARG A 64 -13.85 -5.23 10.39
N GLU A 65 -13.85 -4.06 9.78
CA GLU A 65 -12.62 -3.34 9.44
C GLU A 65 -11.97 -2.81 10.73
N SER A 66 -10.74 -3.26 11.03
CA SER A 66 -9.94 -2.60 12.06
C SER A 66 -9.61 -1.19 11.60
N GLY A 67 -9.92 -0.19 12.42
CA GLY A 67 -9.66 1.20 12.11
C GLY A 67 -8.17 1.51 11.96
N PHE A 68 -7.86 2.64 11.32
CA PHE A 68 -6.49 3.10 11.12
C PHE A 68 -5.69 3.20 12.42
N PRO A 69 -6.22 3.77 13.54
CA PRO A 69 -5.46 3.86 14.80
C PRO A 69 -4.98 2.51 15.31
N GLN A 70 -5.81 1.48 15.17
CA GLN A 70 -5.45 0.12 15.60
C GLN A 70 -4.37 -0.49 14.70
N LYS A 71 -4.51 -0.34 13.37
CA LYS A 71 -3.54 -0.85 12.40
C LYS A 71 -2.20 -0.13 12.46
N SER A 72 -2.16 1.14 12.82
CA SER A 72 -0.93 1.95 12.85
C SER A 72 0.05 1.50 13.93
N HIS A 73 -0.44 0.91 15.02
CA HIS A 73 0.41 0.41 16.12
C HIS A 73 0.83 -1.06 15.97
N LEU A 74 0.25 -1.80 15.02
CA LEU A 74 0.59 -3.20 14.76
C LEU A 74 1.74 -3.29 13.75
N ALA A 75 2.70 -4.18 14.00
CA ALA A 75 3.81 -4.48 13.09
C ALA A 75 4.53 -3.22 12.56
N THR A 76 4.83 -2.25 13.45
CA THR A 76 5.37 -0.95 13.06
C THR A 76 6.79 -1.06 12.51
N ALA A 77 7.63 -1.90 13.12
CA ALA A 77 9.00 -2.14 12.66
C ALA A 77 9.00 -2.83 11.27
N GLU A 78 8.14 -3.81 11.09
CA GLU A 78 7.95 -4.54 9.86
C GLU A 78 7.49 -3.61 8.72
N LYS A 79 6.48 -2.78 8.96
CA LYS A 79 6.02 -1.79 7.99
C LYS A 79 7.09 -0.77 7.63
N THR A 80 7.91 -0.39 8.59
CA THR A 80 9.07 0.48 8.37
C THR A 80 10.06 -0.19 7.43
N ALA A 81 10.44 -1.43 7.70
CA ALA A 81 11.38 -2.19 6.85
C ALA A 81 10.82 -2.45 5.43
N ILE A 82 9.54 -2.84 5.33
CA ILE A 82 8.84 -2.98 4.05
C ILE A 82 8.87 -1.66 3.25
N ALA A 83 8.57 -0.54 3.91
CA ALA A 83 8.56 0.77 3.27
C ALA A 83 9.95 1.21 2.79
N ASP A 84 11.01 0.89 3.53
CA ASP A 84 12.40 1.18 3.13
C ASP A 84 12.78 0.41 1.86
N LEU A 85 12.45 -0.88 1.76
CA LEU A 85 12.66 -1.68 0.56
C LEU A 85 11.81 -1.18 -0.62
N ALA A 86 10.54 -0.93 -0.38
CA ALA A 86 9.61 -0.48 -1.43
C ALA A 86 10.01 0.89 -2.00
N ALA A 87 10.55 1.80 -1.19
CA ALA A 87 11.05 3.08 -1.65
C ALA A 87 12.24 2.92 -2.62
N GLY A 88 13.07 1.89 -2.45
CA GLY A 88 14.16 1.56 -3.37
C GLY A 88 13.72 1.11 -4.76
N LEU A 89 12.44 0.77 -4.95
CA LEU A 89 11.87 0.42 -6.25
C LEU A 89 11.49 1.67 -7.08
N VAL A 90 11.39 2.85 -6.45
CA VAL A 90 10.90 4.08 -7.09
C VAL A 90 12.05 4.90 -7.63
N GLN A 91 11.93 5.36 -8.87
CA GLN A 91 12.94 6.17 -9.55
C GLN A 91 12.58 7.65 -9.55
N GLU A 92 13.60 8.52 -9.66
CA GLU A 92 13.41 9.96 -9.86
C GLU A 92 12.59 10.24 -11.12
N GLY A 93 11.64 11.19 -11.03
CA GLY A 93 10.80 11.60 -12.15
C GLY A 93 9.64 10.65 -12.46
N GLU A 94 9.43 9.61 -11.70
CA GLU A 94 8.40 8.60 -11.94
C GLU A 94 7.00 9.10 -11.54
N ALA A 95 5.96 8.63 -12.26
CA ALA A 95 4.57 8.78 -11.85
C ALA A 95 4.07 7.44 -11.29
N ILE A 96 3.56 7.46 -10.06
CA ILE A 96 3.12 6.28 -9.33
C ILE A 96 1.77 6.49 -8.65
N VAL A 97 1.09 5.38 -8.36
CA VAL A 97 -0.07 5.35 -7.46
C VAL A 97 0.35 4.81 -6.10
N VAL A 98 -0.15 5.45 -5.03
CA VAL A 98 0.02 4.96 -3.65
C VAL A 98 -1.35 4.91 -2.99
N GLY A 99 -1.85 3.71 -2.75
CA GLY A 99 -3.15 3.46 -2.13
C GLY A 99 -3.18 3.76 -0.63
N ALA A 100 -4.39 3.75 -0.05
CA ALA A 100 -4.57 3.99 1.38
C ALA A 100 -4.12 2.80 2.24
N GLY A 101 -3.37 3.07 3.31
CA GLY A 101 -2.92 2.06 4.26
C GLY A 101 -1.85 2.57 5.22
N THR A 102 -1.61 1.85 6.30
CA THR A 102 -0.57 2.20 7.26
C THR A 102 0.83 1.92 6.70
N THR A 103 1.01 0.85 5.92
CA THR A 103 2.29 0.52 5.28
C THR A 103 2.60 1.47 4.12
N THR A 104 1.60 1.82 3.32
CA THR A 104 1.73 2.80 2.24
C THR A 104 1.98 4.23 2.75
N GLN A 105 1.46 4.58 3.93
CA GLN A 105 1.82 5.83 4.60
C GLN A 105 3.30 5.85 5.01
N GLU A 106 3.82 4.73 5.52
CA GLU A 106 5.25 4.60 5.83
C GLU A 106 6.10 4.74 4.57
N LEU A 107 5.68 4.14 3.44
CA LEU A 107 6.31 4.35 2.15
C LEU A 107 6.32 5.83 1.75
N ALA A 108 5.19 6.53 1.85
CA ALA A 108 5.09 7.95 1.48
C ALA A 108 6.11 8.83 2.21
N ARG A 109 6.39 8.57 3.50
CA ARG A 109 7.42 9.28 4.27
C ARG A 109 8.82 9.14 3.65
N ARG A 110 9.15 8.02 3.02
CA ARG A 110 10.42 7.77 2.33
C ARG A 110 10.44 8.44 0.96
N LEU A 111 9.32 8.36 0.23
CA LEU A 111 9.16 8.97 -1.07
C LEU A 111 9.30 10.49 -1.06
N ALA A 112 9.06 11.15 0.08
CA ALA A 112 9.30 12.58 0.25
C ALA A 112 10.73 13.02 -0.10
N ARG A 113 11.70 12.10 -0.15
CA ARG A 113 13.11 12.34 -0.49
C ARG A 113 13.44 12.05 -1.95
N VAL A 114 12.56 11.42 -2.70
CA VAL A 114 12.77 11.08 -4.11
C VAL A 114 12.31 12.26 -4.98
N PRO A 115 13.21 12.88 -5.76
CA PRO A 115 12.84 14.12 -6.46
C PRO A 115 12.05 13.85 -7.73
N GLY A 116 11.20 14.81 -8.09
CA GLY A 116 10.49 14.82 -9.37
C GLY A 116 9.33 13.83 -9.46
N LEU A 117 8.90 13.21 -8.34
CA LEU A 117 7.79 12.26 -8.35
C LEU A 117 6.45 12.96 -8.58
N THR A 118 5.56 12.25 -9.30
CA THR A 118 4.10 12.49 -9.28
C THR A 118 3.44 11.32 -8.56
N VAL A 119 2.82 11.58 -7.41
CA VAL A 119 2.13 10.57 -6.60
C VAL A 119 0.63 10.78 -6.68
N VAL A 120 -0.09 9.85 -7.29
CA VAL A 120 -1.56 9.80 -7.29
C VAL A 120 -2.02 8.97 -6.11
N THR A 121 -2.92 9.48 -5.29
CA THR A 121 -3.37 8.78 -4.08
C THR A 121 -4.83 9.05 -3.73
N ASN A 122 -5.48 8.01 -3.20
CA ASN A 122 -6.78 8.13 -2.53
C ASN A 122 -6.63 8.25 -1.00
N SER A 123 -5.43 8.45 -0.47
CA SER A 123 -5.16 8.49 0.97
C SER A 123 -4.86 9.91 1.46
N LEU A 124 -5.68 10.40 2.39
CA LEU A 124 -5.39 11.66 3.08
C LEU A 124 -4.03 11.62 3.81
N LEU A 125 -3.68 10.46 4.40
CA LEU A 125 -2.46 10.34 5.19
C LEU A 125 -1.20 10.21 4.32
N VAL A 126 -1.29 9.61 3.13
CA VAL A 126 -0.22 9.64 2.13
C VAL A 126 0.01 11.08 1.65
N ALA A 127 -1.06 11.79 1.29
CA ALA A 127 -0.97 13.18 0.88
C ALA A 127 -0.37 14.07 1.99
N GLN A 128 -0.78 13.88 3.24
CA GLN A 128 -0.22 14.58 4.39
C GLN A 128 1.28 14.30 4.57
N ALA A 129 1.72 13.05 4.42
CA ALA A 129 3.13 12.67 4.55
C ALA A 129 4.01 13.35 3.48
N LEU A 130 3.45 13.65 2.31
CA LEU A 130 4.13 14.28 1.18
C LEU A 130 3.93 15.80 1.09
N ALA A 131 3.03 16.38 1.88
CA ALA A 131 2.61 17.78 1.76
C ALA A 131 3.76 18.81 1.86
N HIS A 132 4.85 18.45 2.50
CA HIS A 132 6.04 19.31 2.66
C HIS A 132 7.22 18.89 1.78
N ALA A 133 7.03 17.93 0.89
CA ALA A 133 8.07 17.46 -0.03
C ALA A 133 8.15 18.40 -1.26
N ASN A 134 9.14 19.30 -1.27
CA ASN A 134 9.27 20.36 -2.27
C ASN A 134 9.42 19.90 -3.73
N ARG A 135 9.70 18.63 -3.97
CA ARG A 135 9.96 18.06 -5.32
C ARG A 135 9.04 16.86 -5.63
N VAL A 136 7.92 16.76 -4.93
CA VAL A 136 6.90 15.71 -5.16
C VAL A 136 5.58 16.41 -5.45
N GLU A 137 4.98 16.10 -6.59
CA GLU A 137 3.62 16.49 -6.90
C GLU A 137 2.64 15.44 -6.37
N VAL A 138 1.59 15.87 -5.67
CA VAL A 138 0.59 14.97 -5.10
C VAL A 138 -0.76 15.26 -5.73
N VAL A 139 -1.31 14.26 -6.41
CA VAL A 139 -2.64 14.29 -7.03
C VAL A 139 -3.58 13.44 -6.18
N MET A 140 -4.61 14.06 -5.60
CA MET A 140 -5.64 13.34 -4.85
C MET A 140 -6.83 12.98 -5.73
N THR A 141 -7.33 11.76 -5.60
CA THR A 141 -8.45 11.26 -6.41
C THR A 141 -9.77 11.99 -6.15
N GLY A 142 -9.89 12.75 -5.04
CA GLY A 142 -11.19 13.24 -4.61
C GLY A 142 -12.11 12.10 -4.12
N GLY A 143 -13.42 12.37 -4.01
CA GLY A 143 -14.39 11.42 -3.49
C GLY A 143 -14.78 11.69 -2.02
N THR A 144 -15.38 10.69 -1.35
CA THR A 144 -15.83 10.77 0.04
C THR A 144 -14.77 10.23 0.98
N LEU A 145 -14.40 11.02 1.99
CA LEU A 145 -13.44 10.59 3.01
C LEU A 145 -14.07 9.60 3.99
N ARG A 146 -13.53 8.40 4.08
CA ARG A 146 -13.86 7.42 5.12
C ARG A 146 -13.00 7.64 6.36
N GLY A 147 -13.64 7.90 7.50
CA GLY A 147 -12.95 8.15 8.77
C GLY A 147 -12.23 6.93 9.35
N SER A 148 -12.62 5.69 8.98
CA SER A 148 -12.02 4.47 9.52
C SER A 148 -10.59 4.22 9.04
N ASN A 149 -10.24 4.65 7.82
CA ASN A 149 -8.94 4.40 7.19
C ASN A 149 -8.36 5.61 6.45
N TYR A 150 -9.02 6.77 6.53
CA TYR A 150 -8.65 8.02 5.87
C TYR A 150 -8.49 7.90 4.35
N ALA A 151 -9.25 6.98 3.74
CA ALA A 151 -9.30 6.80 2.30
C ALA A 151 -10.43 7.59 1.68
N LEU A 152 -10.18 8.16 0.51
CA LEU A 152 -11.17 8.73 -0.39
C LEU A 152 -11.77 7.59 -1.23
N VAL A 153 -13.10 7.50 -1.25
CA VAL A 153 -13.83 6.42 -1.91
C VAL A 153 -15.05 6.94 -2.67
N GLY A 154 -15.66 6.06 -3.45
CA GLY A 154 -16.88 6.31 -4.22
C GLY A 154 -16.58 6.69 -5.66
N SER A 155 -17.66 6.85 -6.46
CA SER A 155 -17.58 7.04 -7.91
C SER A 155 -16.72 8.23 -8.35
N GLY A 156 -16.67 9.31 -7.57
CA GLY A 156 -15.81 10.45 -7.87
C GLY A 156 -14.32 10.10 -7.82
N ALA A 157 -13.92 9.24 -6.85
CA ALA A 157 -12.54 8.75 -6.77
C ALA A 157 -12.23 7.80 -7.93
N GLU A 158 -13.14 6.89 -8.27
CA GLU A 158 -12.97 5.95 -9.37
C GLU A 158 -12.90 6.66 -10.73
N GLN A 159 -13.78 7.65 -10.96
CA GLN A 159 -13.81 8.44 -12.20
C GLN A 159 -12.53 9.24 -12.42
N SER A 160 -11.94 9.80 -11.36
CA SER A 160 -10.69 10.56 -11.47
C SER A 160 -9.48 9.73 -11.91
N LEU A 161 -9.57 8.41 -11.78
CA LEU A 161 -8.53 7.47 -12.21
C LEU A 161 -8.71 6.99 -13.66
N GLN A 162 -9.87 7.28 -14.28
CA GLN A 162 -10.12 6.87 -15.66
C GLN A 162 -9.14 7.53 -16.62
N GLY A 163 -8.50 6.71 -17.46
CA GLY A 163 -7.51 7.18 -18.41
C GLY A 163 -6.13 7.49 -17.83
N LEU A 164 -5.97 7.41 -16.51
CA LEU A 164 -4.66 7.51 -15.85
C LEU A 164 -3.77 6.33 -16.29
N ARG A 165 -2.50 6.60 -16.52
CA ARG A 165 -1.46 5.57 -16.72
C ARG A 165 -0.21 5.95 -15.93
N VAL A 166 0.24 5.05 -15.08
CA VAL A 166 1.44 5.21 -14.25
C VAL A 166 2.30 3.95 -14.34
N SER A 167 3.54 4.06 -13.94
CA SER A 167 4.48 2.93 -13.93
C SER A 167 4.09 1.87 -12.89
N ARG A 168 3.80 2.29 -11.66
CA ARG A 168 3.55 1.37 -10.53
C ARG A 168 2.40 1.82 -9.65
N ALA A 169 1.68 0.81 -9.11
CA ALA A 169 0.76 0.99 -8.00
C ALA A 169 1.32 0.29 -6.76
N PHE A 170 1.47 1.04 -5.67
CA PHE A 170 1.79 0.50 -4.35
C PHE A 170 0.51 0.38 -3.53
N ILE A 171 0.06 -0.85 -3.29
CA ILE A 171 -1.22 -1.15 -2.65
C ILE A 171 -0.99 -2.00 -1.38
N SER A 172 -1.79 -1.77 -0.35
CA SER A 172 -1.86 -2.60 0.84
C SER A 172 -3.30 -3.03 1.11
N GLY A 173 -3.49 -4.06 1.91
CA GLY A 173 -4.82 -4.62 2.17
C GLY A 173 -5.01 -5.11 3.60
N ALA A 174 -6.12 -5.81 3.82
CA ALA A 174 -6.44 -6.43 5.10
C ALA A 174 -6.02 -7.89 5.17
N GLY A 175 -5.87 -8.56 4.02
CA GLY A 175 -5.40 -9.94 3.92
C GLY A 175 -4.82 -10.23 2.54
N LEU A 176 -3.92 -11.22 2.48
CA LEU A 176 -3.25 -11.69 1.27
C LEU A 176 -3.16 -13.21 1.29
N THR A 177 -3.67 -13.85 0.24
CA THR A 177 -3.54 -15.29 0.03
C THR A 177 -3.05 -15.59 -1.38
N ALA A 178 -2.34 -16.70 -1.55
CA ALA A 178 -1.91 -17.15 -2.87
C ALA A 178 -3.10 -17.49 -3.77
N GLU A 179 -4.21 -17.96 -3.22
CA GLU A 179 -5.40 -18.33 -3.98
C GLU A 179 -6.13 -17.13 -4.55
N ARG A 180 -6.40 -16.10 -3.71
CA ARG A 180 -7.25 -14.96 -4.08
C ARG A 180 -6.50 -13.64 -4.26
N GLY A 181 -5.24 -13.56 -3.84
CA GLY A 181 -4.48 -12.31 -3.85
C GLY A 181 -4.87 -11.40 -2.69
N LEU A 182 -4.78 -10.08 -2.91
CA LEU A 182 -5.03 -9.07 -1.88
C LEU A 182 -6.53 -8.84 -1.70
N SER A 183 -6.94 -8.62 -0.43
CA SER A 183 -8.35 -8.43 -0.07
C SER A 183 -8.57 -7.37 1.01
N THR A 184 -9.79 -6.83 1.06
CA THR A 184 -10.25 -5.87 2.06
C THR A 184 -11.67 -6.20 2.53
N SER A 185 -12.04 -5.69 3.71
CA SER A 185 -13.37 -5.92 4.29
C SER A 185 -14.44 -4.92 3.81
N ASN A 186 -14.07 -3.92 3.01
CA ASN A 186 -14.97 -2.85 2.60
C ASN A 186 -15.10 -2.74 1.08
N MET A 187 -16.34 -2.77 0.59
CA MET A 187 -16.64 -2.73 -0.84
C MET A 187 -16.20 -1.43 -1.53
N LEU A 188 -16.43 -0.27 -0.90
CA LEU A 188 -16.04 1.02 -1.49
C LEU A 188 -14.52 1.17 -1.60
N SER A 189 -13.78 0.69 -0.58
CA SER A 189 -12.32 0.64 -0.67
C SER A 189 -11.88 -0.30 -1.78
N ALA A 190 -12.48 -1.50 -1.87
CA ALA A 190 -12.15 -2.47 -2.91
C ALA A 190 -12.36 -1.92 -4.33
N SER A 191 -13.41 -1.14 -4.54
CA SER A 191 -13.71 -0.52 -5.84
C SER A 191 -12.61 0.45 -6.27
N VAL A 192 -12.21 1.35 -5.36
CA VAL A 192 -11.16 2.33 -5.65
C VAL A 192 -9.78 1.65 -5.78
N ASP A 193 -9.47 0.67 -4.91
CA ASP A 193 -8.20 -0.07 -5.01
C ASP A 193 -8.06 -0.77 -6.37
N ARG A 194 -9.14 -1.36 -6.91
CA ARG A 194 -9.15 -1.93 -8.27
C ARG A 194 -8.87 -0.86 -9.34
N ALA A 195 -9.50 0.30 -9.24
CA ALA A 195 -9.26 1.40 -10.19
C ALA A 195 -7.82 1.93 -10.13
N LEU A 196 -7.22 1.98 -8.92
CA LEU A 196 -5.80 2.33 -8.73
C LEU A 196 -4.87 1.30 -9.42
N VAL A 197 -5.20 0.02 -9.28
CA VAL A 197 -4.44 -1.09 -9.89
C VAL A 197 -4.54 -1.07 -11.40
N GLU A 198 -5.73 -0.85 -11.96
CA GLU A 198 -5.95 -0.74 -13.41
C GLU A 198 -5.17 0.39 -14.07
N ALA A 199 -4.85 1.45 -13.33
CA ALA A 199 -4.08 2.58 -13.81
C ALA A 199 -2.57 2.31 -13.95
N ALA A 200 -2.05 1.22 -13.39
CA ALA A 200 -0.63 0.94 -13.30
C ALA A 200 -0.16 -0.19 -14.20
N ALA A 201 1.08 -0.09 -14.69
CA ALA A 201 1.72 -1.16 -15.45
C ALA A 201 2.24 -2.29 -14.54
N GLU A 202 2.71 -1.95 -13.32
CA GLU A 202 3.19 -2.90 -12.32
C GLU A 202 2.43 -2.70 -11.01
N VAL A 203 2.11 -3.81 -10.33
CA VAL A 203 1.39 -3.80 -9.06
C VAL A 203 2.28 -4.34 -7.96
N VAL A 204 2.66 -3.48 -7.03
CA VAL A 204 3.48 -3.79 -5.87
C VAL A 204 2.60 -3.85 -4.62
N VAL A 205 2.45 -5.03 -4.06
CA VAL A 205 1.71 -5.24 -2.81
C VAL A 205 2.65 -5.09 -1.62
N LEU A 206 2.24 -4.28 -0.65
CA LEU A 206 2.93 -4.08 0.62
C LEU A 206 2.13 -4.74 1.73
N ALA A 207 2.60 -5.86 2.26
CA ALA A 207 1.89 -6.63 3.28
C ALA A 207 2.87 -7.15 4.34
N ASP A 208 2.62 -6.85 5.62
CA ASP A 208 3.34 -7.48 6.71
C ASP A 208 2.86 -8.92 6.93
N HIS A 209 3.69 -9.77 7.58
CA HIS A 209 3.41 -11.19 7.80
C HIS A 209 2.03 -11.45 8.41
N THR A 210 1.45 -10.51 9.17
CA THR A 210 0.12 -10.68 9.79
C THR A 210 -1.02 -10.73 8.76
N LYS A 211 -0.76 -10.34 7.51
CA LYS A 211 -1.72 -10.35 6.39
C LYS A 211 -1.66 -11.62 5.58
N LEU A 212 -0.51 -12.33 5.61
CA LEU A 212 -0.30 -13.57 4.88
C LEU A 212 -1.24 -14.68 5.35
N GLY A 213 -1.86 -15.35 4.41
CA GLY A 213 -2.86 -16.37 4.65
C GLY A 213 -4.17 -15.86 5.27
N THR A 214 -4.37 -14.55 5.39
CA THR A 214 -5.65 -13.96 5.80
C THR A 214 -6.46 -13.62 4.56
N ASP A 215 -7.74 -14.01 4.54
CA ASP A 215 -8.69 -13.62 3.51
C ASP A 215 -9.80 -12.77 4.08
N THR A 216 -10.30 -11.83 3.29
CA THR A 216 -11.39 -10.93 3.66
C THR A 216 -12.45 -10.86 2.56
N MET A 217 -13.54 -10.14 2.79
CA MET A 217 -14.75 -10.25 1.97
C MET A 217 -14.54 -9.87 0.50
N PHE A 218 -13.79 -8.80 0.21
CA PHE A 218 -13.68 -8.24 -1.15
C PHE A 218 -12.23 -8.36 -1.65
N GLN A 219 -12.04 -9.09 -2.73
CA GLN A 219 -10.79 -9.12 -3.47
C GLN A 219 -10.51 -7.75 -4.10
N THR A 220 -9.29 -7.25 -3.92
CA THR A 220 -8.83 -5.98 -4.53
C THR A 220 -7.85 -6.21 -5.67
N VAL A 221 -6.87 -7.08 -5.45
CA VAL A 221 -5.84 -7.42 -6.46
C VAL A 221 -5.79 -8.94 -6.60
N PRO A 222 -6.21 -9.52 -7.73
CA PRO A 222 -6.01 -10.94 -8.02
C PRO A 222 -4.53 -11.31 -8.01
N THR A 223 -4.20 -12.55 -7.65
CA THR A 223 -2.80 -13.00 -7.52
C THR A 223 -2.01 -12.86 -8.80
N ASP A 224 -2.62 -13.14 -9.95
CA ASP A 224 -2.02 -13.04 -11.29
C ASP A 224 -1.75 -11.60 -11.74
N VAL A 225 -2.34 -10.61 -11.08
CA VAL A 225 -2.10 -9.17 -11.31
C VAL A 225 -0.95 -8.65 -10.42
N ILE A 226 -0.62 -9.34 -9.32
CA ILE A 226 0.47 -8.93 -8.43
C ILE A 226 1.81 -9.20 -9.10
N THR A 227 2.54 -8.14 -9.46
CA THR A 227 3.88 -8.28 -10.03
C THR A 227 4.94 -8.47 -8.95
N HIS A 228 4.78 -7.80 -7.82
CA HIS A 228 5.77 -7.80 -6.74
C HIS A 228 5.09 -7.73 -5.36
N LEU A 229 5.53 -8.57 -4.43
CA LEU A 229 5.21 -8.51 -3.02
C LEU A 229 6.44 -8.05 -2.23
N VAL A 230 6.31 -6.98 -1.46
CA VAL A 230 7.28 -6.59 -0.44
C VAL A 230 6.68 -6.89 0.92
N THR A 231 7.33 -7.76 1.69
CA THR A 231 6.89 -8.23 3.00
C THR A 231 8.05 -8.26 3.98
N ASP A 232 7.78 -8.53 5.25
CA ASP A 232 8.79 -8.82 6.28
C ASP A 232 9.01 -10.32 6.45
N GLU A 233 10.05 -10.67 7.18
CA GLU A 233 10.36 -12.05 7.51
C GLU A 233 9.33 -12.60 8.50
N PRO A 234 8.56 -13.66 8.14
CA PRO A 234 7.62 -14.27 9.08
C PRO A 234 8.35 -14.82 10.31
N PRO A 235 7.73 -14.78 11.50
CA PRO A 235 8.27 -15.45 12.67
C PRO A 235 8.52 -16.94 12.40
N LEU A 236 9.65 -17.51 12.89
CA LEU A 236 10.04 -18.91 12.69
C LEU A 236 8.97 -19.95 13.05
N ALA A 237 8.00 -19.60 13.88
CA ALA A 237 6.88 -20.46 14.26
C ALA A 237 5.62 -20.26 13.42
N ASP A 238 5.70 -19.44 12.36
CA ASP A 238 4.57 -19.15 11.46
C ASP A 238 4.71 -19.88 10.14
N ASP A 239 4.55 -21.21 10.18
CA ASP A 239 4.61 -22.08 9.00
C ASP A 239 3.57 -21.67 7.93
N ARG A 240 2.47 -21.04 8.32
CA ARG A 240 1.43 -20.62 7.40
C ARG A 240 1.89 -19.46 6.52
N SER A 241 2.44 -18.42 7.11
CA SER A 241 2.97 -17.29 6.34
C SER A 241 4.10 -17.73 5.41
N ALA A 242 4.98 -18.64 5.86
CA ALA A 242 6.02 -19.20 5.02
C ALA A 242 5.44 -20.00 3.83
N THR A 243 4.40 -20.82 4.07
CA THR A 243 3.69 -21.57 3.02
C THR A 243 3.02 -20.63 2.01
N GLU A 244 2.37 -19.58 2.47
CA GLU A 244 1.74 -18.59 1.59
C GLU A 244 2.75 -17.84 0.74
N LEU A 245 3.91 -17.45 1.29
CA LEU A 245 4.97 -16.80 0.53
C LEU A 245 5.50 -17.71 -0.58
N GLN A 246 5.73 -18.99 -0.28
CA GLN A 246 6.16 -19.97 -1.29
C GLN A 246 5.10 -20.14 -2.38
N ALA A 247 3.82 -20.26 -1.99
CA ALA A 247 2.71 -20.42 -2.93
C ALA A 247 2.52 -19.18 -3.84
N LEU A 248 2.77 -17.96 -3.33
CA LEU A 248 2.77 -16.72 -4.12
C LEU A 248 3.92 -16.71 -5.13
N ALA A 249 5.13 -17.10 -4.69
CA ALA A 249 6.31 -17.20 -5.55
C ALA A 249 6.12 -18.24 -6.67
N ASP A 250 5.52 -19.40 -6.35
CA ASP A 250 5.21 -20.45 -7.32
C ASP A 250 4.20 -19.99 -8.39
N ARG A 251 3.36 -19.00 -8.08
CA ARG A 251 2.43 -18.35 -9.02
C ARG A 251 3.07 -17.21 -9.83
N GLY A 252 4.38 -16.98 -9.65
CA GLY A 252 5.14 -16.00 -10.42
C GLY A 252 5.21 -14.60 -9.79
N VAL A 253 4.67 -14.41 -8.58
CA VAL A 253 4.84 -13.16 -7.84
C VAL A 253 6.30 -13.01 -7.42
N GLN A 254 6.94 -11.90 -7.77
CA GLN A 254 8.27 -11.59 -7.24
C GLN A 254 8.14 -11.25 -5.76
N VAL A 255 8.85 -11.97 -4.89
CA VAL A 255 8.79 -11.75 -3.44
C VAL A 255 10.11 -11.15 -2.96
N THR A 256 10.03 -10.02 -2.26
CA THR A 256 11.16 -9.42 -1.54
C THR A 256 10.83 -9.34 -0.06
N VAL A 257 11.73 -9.87 0.76
CA VAL A 257 11.55 -9.96 2.21
C VAL A 257 12.46 -8.95 2.91
N ALA A 258 11.88 -8.10 3.75
CA ALA A 258 12.59 -7.15 4.58
C ALA A 258 13.08 -7.82 5.87
N SER A 259 14.38 -7.76 6.13
CA SER A 259 14.94 -8.19 7.41
C SER A 259 14.91 -7.04 8.42
N LEU A 260 14.49 -7.32 9.66
CA LEU A 260 14.51 -6.37 10.76
C LEU A 260 15.94 -6.07 11.27
N ASN A 261 16.91 -6.90 10.87
CA ASN A 261 18.32 -6.81 11.34
C ASN A 261 19.26 -6.10 10.36
N GLY A 262 18.76 -5.44 9.32
CA GLY A 262 19.53 -4.78 8.28
C GLY A 262 19.23 -5.38 6.89
N VAL A 263 19.27 -4.54 5.87
CA VAL A 263 18.88 -4.90 4.50
C VAL A 263 19.81 -5.97 3.93
N GLU A 264 19.46 -7.24 4.01
CA GLU A 264 20.02 -8.30 3.19
C GLU A 264 19.03 -8.63 2.07
N ASN A 265 19.45 -8.33 0.82
CA ASN A 265 18.73 -8.73 -0.38
C ASN A 265 18.83 -10.24 -0.55
N VAL A 266 17.84 -10.99 -0.10
CA VAL A 266 17.68 -12.39 -0.46
C VAL A 266 16.87 -12.47 -1.76
N GLN A 267 17.56 -12.41 -2.89
CA GLN A 267 17.01 -12.87 -4.16
C GLN A 267 16.86 -14.39 -4.05
N ALA A 268 15.62 -14.90 -4.15
CA ALA A 268 15.36 -16.31 -4.31
C ALA A 268 16.04 -16.79 -5.61
N SER A 269 17.18 -17.42 -5.47
CA SER A 269 17.93 -18.02 -6.58
C SER A 269 17.15 -19.19 -7.15
N ARG A 270 16.67 -19.05 -8.39
CA ARG A 270 16.22 -20.15 -9.22
C ARG A 270 17.38 -21.15 -9.31
N GLY A 271 17.21 -22.32 -8.71
CA GLY A 271 18.10 -23.46 -8.90
C GLY A 271 18.04 -23.91 -10.37
N GLY A 272 19.11 -23.68 -11.10
CA GLY A 272 19.29 -24.17 -12.46
C GLY A 272 20.77 -24.19 -12.75
N GLY A 273 21.41 -25.38 -12.63
CA GLY A 273 22.78 -25.62 -13.03
C GLY A 273 23.00 -25.34 -14.52
N GLY A 274 23.85 -24.38 -14.82
CA GLY A 274 24.20 -24.02 -16.18
C GLY A 274 25.61 -23.39 -16.22
N ARG A 275 26.55 -24.13 -16.76
CA ARG A 275 27.95 -23.88 -17.06
C ARG A 275 28.32 -22.41 -17.24
N ARG A 276 29.36 -22.00 -16.53
CA ARG A 276 30.14 -20.76 -16.80
C ARG A 276 30.49 -20.69 -18.27
N ARG A 277 30.04 -19.67 -18.97
CA ARG A 277 30.63 -19.17 -20.22
C ARG A 277 31.37 -17.90 -19.87
N ASP A 278 32.68 -17.94 -20.13
CA ASP A 278 33.60 -16.82 -20.22
C ASP A 278 33.02 -15.75 -21.14
N LEU A 279 32.79 -14.55 -20.66
CA LEU A 279 32.48 -13.38 -21.47
C LEU A 279 33.56 -12.34 -21.27
N SER A 280 34.44 -12.28 -22.24
CA SER A 280 35.39 -11.19 -22.45
C SER A 280 34.65 -9.85 -22.62
N PRO A 281 35.24 -8.71 -22.23
CA PRO A 281 34.58 -7.41 -22.27
C PRO A 281 34.35 -6.93 -23.71
N PRO A 282 33.27 -6.15 -24.00
CA PRO A 282 33.03 -5.62 -25.32
C PRO A 282 34.00 -4.48 -25.67
N LEU A 283 34.38 -4.47 -26.93
CA LEU A 283 35.24 -3.46 -27.57
C LEU A 283 34.57 -2.06 -27.62
N PRO A 284 35.37 -0.97 -27.62
CA PRO A 284 34.83 0.39 -27.61
C PRO A 284 34.21 0.80 -28.96
N VAL A 285 33.06 1.43 -28.91
CA VAL A 285 32.33 1.98 -30.07
C VAL A 285 33.04 3.24 -30.60
N PRO A 286 33.28 3.40 -31.91
CA PRO A 286 33.95 4.56 -32.49
C PRO A 286 33.08 5.82 -32.44
N ARG A 287 33.67 6.93 -32.02
CA ARG A 287 33.09 8.26 -32.00
C ARG A 287 32.82 8.73 -33.44
N ARG A 288 31.58 9.12 -33.74
CA ARG A 288 31.24 9.81 -34.98
C ARG A 288 31.68 11.28 -34.89
N HIS A 289 32.47 11.71 -35.88
CA HIS A 289 32.87 13.10 -36.11
C HIS A 289 31.66 13.95 -36.61
N PRO A 290 31.63 15.23 -36.29
CA PRO A 290 30.63 16.15 -36.82
C PRO A 290 31.00 16.58 -38.24
N HIS A 291 30.01 16.64 -39.17
CA HIS A 291 30.17 17.24 -40.49
C HIS A 291 30.07 18.79 -40.40
N PRO A 292 30.90 19.50 -41.18
CA PRO A 292 30.82 20.95 -41.26
C PRO A 292 29.90 21.44 -42.38
N GLY A 293 29.15 22.48 -42.05
CA GLY A 293 28.85 23.65 -42.83
C GLY A 293 28.02 23.57 -44.11
N GLN A 294 26.97 24.33 -44.12
CA GLN A 294 26.76 25.33 -45.20
C GLN A 294 25.81 26.45 -44.78
N PRO A 295 25.95 27.66 -45.38
CA PRO A 295 25.43 28.90 -44.84
C PRO A 295 24.27 29.49 -45.68
N GLY A 296 23.57 30.40 -45.06
CA GLY A 296 23.06 31.59 -45.83
C GLY A 296 21.57 31.62 -46.12
N GLY A 297 20.96 32.73 -45.73
CA GLY A 297 19.72 33.25 -46.27
C GLY A 297 18.79 33.84 -45.23
N GLY A 298 18.93 35.06 -44.82
CA GLY A 298 18.25 36.26 -45.30
C GLY A 298 16.95 36.53 -44.54
N MET A 299 16.97 37.57 -43.70
CA MET A 299 15.81 38.31 -43.21
C MET A 299 15.02 38.94 -44.38
N PRO A 300 13.76 39.42 -44.23
CA PRO A 300 13.39 40.48 -43.31
C PRO A 300 11.94 40.43 -42.75
N GLY A 301 11.73 40.92 -41.55
CA GLY A 301 11.05 42.13 -41.18
C GLY A 301 9.53 42.24 -41.37
N GLY A 302 8.83 42.52 -40.25
CA GLY A 302 7.54 43.19 -40.25
C GLY A 302 6.73 42.94 -38.95
N PRO A 303 6.35 44.03 -38.28
CA PRO A 303 5.62 43.93 -37.04
C PRO A 303 4.11 43.92 -37.22
N LEU A 304 3.36 43.14 -36.47
CA LEU A 304 1.91 43.30 -36.39
C LEU A 304 1.41 43.15 -34.95
N ARG A 305 1.08 44.32 -34.43
CA ARG A 305 -0.16 44.77 -33.80
C ARG A 305 -0.70 43.92 -32.61
N SER A 306 -0.58 44.56 -31.47
CA SER A 306 -1.45 44.55 -30.31
C SER A 306 -2.94 44.59 -30.71
N ALA A 307 -3.71 43.61 -30.16
CA ALA A 307 -5.15 43.78 -30.05
C ALA A 307 -5.52 43.63 -28.57
N GLN A 308 -5.80 44.77 -27.96
CA GLN A 308 -6.60 44.90 -26.75
C GLN A 308 -8.04 44.44 -27.06
N LEU A 309 -8.61 43.60 -26.23
CA LEU A 309 -10.05 43.54 -26.05
C LEU A 309 -10.35 43.60 -24.56
N SER A 310 -10.94 44.73 -24.25
CA SER A 310 -11.69 45.11 -23.08
C SER A 310 -12.77 44.12 -22.68
N GLY A 311 -12.86 43.77 -21.43
CA GLY A 311 -13.87 43.95 -20.43
C GLY A 311 -15.31 43.66 -20.77
N GLU A 312 -15.90 42.79 -19.97
CA GLU A 312 -17.18 43.14 -19.32
C GLU A 312 -17.50 42.08 -18.25
N ALA A 313 -17.77 42.58 -17.06
CA ALA A 313 -18.22 41.88 -15.89
C ALA A 313 -19.69 41.46 -16.09
N SER A 314 -20.02 40.23 -15.67
CA SER A 314 -21.41 39.87 -15.36
C SER A 314 -21.49 39.27 -13.97
N ALA A 315 -21.90 40.12 -13.05
CA ALA A 315 -22.35 39.77 -11.71
C ALA A 315 -23.75 39.18 -11.81
N ALA A 316 -23.92 37.91 -11.47
CA ALA A 316 -25.23 37.33 -11.24
C ALA A 316 -25.43 37.12 -9.72
N ARG A 317 -26.45 37.76 -9.23
CA ARG A 317 -26.98 37.81 -7.87
C ARG A 317 -27.38 36.43 -7.38
N ILE A 318 -26.93 36.07 -6.18
CA ILE A 318 -27.56 35.06 -5.34
C ILE A 318 -28.59 35.81 -4.48
N ALA A 319 -29.84 35.50 -4.68
CA ALA A 319 -30.95 35.94 -3.85
C ALA A 319 -31.65 34.73 -3.21
N ASP A 320 -31.73 34.78 -1.90
CA ASP A 320 -32.74 34.24 -0.97
C ASP A 320 -33.40 32.89 -1.29
N LEU A 321 -33.19 31.93 -0.40
CA LEU A 321 -34.15 30.94 0.01
C LEU A 321 -34.03 30.69 1.52
N ALA A 322 -34.87 31.43 2.29
CA ALA A 322 -35.15 31.17 3.69
C ALA A 322 -36.16 30.00 3.83
N PRO A 323 -36.09 29.21 4.91
CA PRO A 323 -36.98 28.06 5.08
C PRO A 323 -38.34 28.48 5.64
N ARG A 324 -39.41 28.01 5.02
CA ARG A 324 -40.76 28.05 5.60
C ARG A 324 -40.95 26.86 6.53
N ARG A 325 -41.26 27.18 7.79
CA ARG A 325 -41.83 26.25 8.79
C ARG A 325 -43.26 25.87 8.40
N ARG A 326 -43.55 24.58 8.42
CA ARG A 326 -44.74 23.95 9.04
C ARG A 326 -44.38 22.51 9.39
#